data_4ca1f41197bccbaf84aa93a0a83f6ffa
#
_entry.id   4ca1f41197bccbaf84aa93a0a83f6ffa
#
_cell.length_a   1.000
_cell.length_b   1.000
_cell.length_c   1.000
_cell.angle_alpha   90.00
_cell.angle_beta   90.00
_cell.angle_gamma   90.00
#
_symmetry.space_group_name_H-M   'P 1'
#
loop_
_entity.id
_entity.type
_entity.pdbx_description
1 polymer ?
#
loop_
_entity_poly.entity_id
_entity_poly.type
_entity_poly.pdbx_seq_one_letter_code
_entity_poly.pdbx_strand_id
1 'polypeptide(L)'
;VVFKIYDADSDFTVFDSEGKKITGAFDNTGISLSAEYGRKKYLDEHWSIEPQAQLTLGYLGGARYTTSNGIHISQSDPNSVLGRIGCNFMYDMDEKNTVYLKANWLHQFAGNYGVTLTNGNDSLRIDNHDHDTWFEYGLGFACMTGKNNHLYADVERSTGGSLRKNWQWNAGMFWTF
;
A
#
# COMPACT_ATOMS: atom_id res chain seq x y z
N VAL A 1 -10.16 -1.21 -12.60
CA VAL A 1 -10.32 -0.04 -11.73
C VAL A 1 -10.82 -0.48 -10.38
N VAL A 2 -10.21 0.00 -9.31
CA VAL A 2 -10.59 -0.32 -7.92
C VAL A 2 -10.85 0.98 -7.18
N PHE A 3 -11.99 1.07 -6.53
CA PHE A 3 -12.34 2.13 -5.59
C PHE A 3 -12.39 1.55 -4.17
N LYS A 4 -11.76 2.23 -3.22
CA LYS A 4 -11.74 1.82 -1.81
C LYS A 4 -12.12 2.99 -0.92
N ILE A 5 -12.86 2.68 0.14
CA ILE A 5 -13.15 3.58 1.25
C ILE A 5 -12.46 2.98 2.48
N TYR A 6 -11.82 3.81 3.25
CA TYR A 6 -11.16 3.46 4.49
C TYR A 6 -11.81 4.22 5.64
N ASP A 7 -12.02 3.54 6.72
CA ASP A 7 -12.42 4.11 7.99
C ASP A 7 -11.55 3.47 9.07
N ALA A 8 -10.85 4.27 9.83
CA ALA A 8 -9.86 3.81 10.79
C ALA A 8 -9.94 4.59 12.09
N ASP A 9 -10.26 3.88 13.15
CA ASP A 9 -10.16 4.36 14.52
C ASP A 9 -8.76 4.04 15.04
N SER A 10 -8.09 5.03 15.60
CA SER A 10 -6.73 4.89 16.10
C SER A 10 -6.63 5.39 17.53
N ASP A 11 -6.03 4.59 18.38
CA ASP A 11 -5.64 4.99 19.73
C ASP A 11 -4.16 4.70 19.96
N PHE A 12 -3.53 5.52 20.76
CA PHE A 12 -2.13 5.32 21.10
C PHE A 12 -1.82 5.62 22.57
N THR A 13 -0.77 5.01 23.04
CA THR A 13 -0.18 5.27 24.35
C THR A 13 1.31 5.50 24.19
N VAL A 14 1.80 6.61 24.71
CA VAL A 14 3.22 6.92 24.80
C VAL A 14 3.57 7.34 26.23
N PHE A 15 4.86 7.38 26.56
CA PHE A 15 5.33 7.85 27.84
C PHE A 15 6.25 9.05 27.61
N ASP A 16 6.10 10.09 28.44
CA ASP A 16 6.99 11.24 28.42
C ASP A 16 8.35 10.92 29.08
N SER A 17 9.23 11.90 29.09
CA SER A 17 10.57 11.77 29.71
C SER A 17 10.56 11.48 31.20
N GLU A 18 9.45 11.76 31.90
CA GLU A 18 9.24 11.51 33.33
C GLU A 18 8.52 10.17 33.56
N GLY A 19 8.21 9.41 32.49
CA GLY A 19 7.49 8.13 32.55
C GLY A 19 5.98 8.27 32.75
N LYS A 20 5.40 9.46 32.59
CA LYS A 20 3.96 9.68 32.68
C LYS A 20 3.27 9.21 31.39
N LYS A 21 2.20 8.46 31.54
CA LYS A 21 1.40 7.93 30.42
C LYS A 21 0.62 9.05 29.74
N ILE A 22 0.77 9.15 28.43
CA ILE A 22 0.02 10.05 27.56
C ILE A 22 -0.78 9.20 26.57
N THR A 23 -2.06 9.50 26.41
CA THR A 23 -2.94 8.81 25.47
C THR A 23 -3.58 9.80 24.52
N GLY A 24 -3.93 9.32 23.32
CA GLY A 24 -4.73 10.05 22.35
C GLY A 24 -5.52 9.08 21.50
N ALA A 25 -6.64 9.55 20.97
CA ALA A 25 -7.48 8.80 20.06
C ALA A 25 -7.97 9.71 18.94
N PHE A 26 -8.09 9.19 17.73
CA PHE A 26 -8.58 9.93 16.57
C PHE A 26 -9.10 8.98 15.51
N ASP A 27 -9.98 9.50 14.65
CA ASP A 27 -10.61 8.79 13.54
C ASP A 27 -10.14 9.39 12.22
N ASN A 28 -9.92 8.55 11.22
CA ASN A 28 -9.60 8.97 9.86
C ASN A 28 -10.50 8.26 8.86
N THR A 29 -11.07 9.00 7.93
CA THR A 29 -11.77 8.46 6.77
C THR A 29 -11.00 8.79 5.51
N GLY A 30 -10.83 7.82 4.64
CA GLY A 30 -10.09 8.02 3.39
C GLY A 30 -10.73 7.32 2.21
N ILE A 31 -10.32 7.76 1.03
CA ILE A 31 -10.72 7.15 -0.23
C ILE A 31 -9.51 6.92 -1.11
N SER A 32 -9.54 5.87 -1.91
CA SER A 32 -8.57 5.71 -2.99
C SER A 32 -9.23 5.19 -4.27
N LEU A 33 -8.67 5.64 -5.39
CA LEU A 33 -9.02 5.20 -6.73
C LEU A 33 -7.76 4.67 -7.41
N SER A 34 -7.81 3.44 -7.90
CA SER A 34 -6.72 2.82 -8.62
C SER A 34 -7.19 2.35 -10.00
N ALA A 35 -6.40 2.66 -11.01
CA ALA A 35 -6.56 2.14 -12.36
C ALA A 35 -5.30 1.39 -12.77
N GLU A 36 -5.49 0.17 -13.24
CA GLU A 36 -4.41 -0.70 -13.71
C GLU A 36 -4.72 -1.18 -15.12
N TYR A 37 -3.69 -1.23 -15.94
CA TYR A 37 -3.72 -1.84 -17.26
C TYR A 37 -2.55 -2.82 -17.38
N GLY A 38 -2.85 -4.03 -17.85
CA GLY A 38 -1.87 -5.05 -18.18
C GLY A 38 -2.33 -5.88 -19.37
N ARG A 39 -1.39 -6.46 -20.09
CA ARG A 39 -1.69 -7.33 -21.22
C ARG A 39 -0.72 -8.50 -21.25
N LYS A 40 -1.26 -9.71 -21.05
CA LYS A 40 -0.50 -10.96 -21.21
C LYS A 40 -0.10 -11.16 -22.67
N LYS A 41 1.18 -11.47 -22.90
CA LYS A 41 1.77 -11.82 -24.18
C LYS A 41 2.48 -13.16 -24.06
N TYR A 42 2.07 -14.14 -24.85
CA TYR A 42 2.75 -15.42 -24.94
C TYR A 42 4.02 -15.28 -25.77
N LEU A 43 5.11 -15.82 -25.26
CA LEU A 43 6.41 -15.90 -25.92
C LEU A 43 6.55 -17.24 -26.67
N ASP A 44 6.06 -18.31 -26.03
CA ASP A 44 5.94 -19.66 -26.58
C ASP A 44 4.79 -20.42 -25.90
N GLU A 45 4.77 -21.77 -26.00
CA GLU A 45 3.74 -22.64 -25.42
C GLU A 45 3.70 -22.62 -23.88
N HIS A 46 4.81 -22.30 -23.22
CA HIS A 46 4.93 -22.34 -21.75
C HIS A 46 5.21 -20.96 -21.14
N TRP A 47 5.88 -20.07 -21.87
CA TRP A 47 6.30 -18.78 -21.33
C TRP A 47 5.39 -17.65 -21.76
N SER A 48 5.08 -16.81 -20.81
CA SER A 48 4.38 -15.56 -21.09
C SER A 48 4.88 -14.43 -20.21
N ILE A 49 4.68 -13.20 -20.67
CA ILE A 49 4.96 -11.98 -19.93
C ILE A 49 3.70 -11.12 -19.87
N GLU A 50 3.56 -10.37 -18.79
CA GLU A 50 2.48 -9.42 -18.64
C GLU A 50 3.04 -8.11 -18.10
N PRO A 51 3.39 -7.16 -18.99
CA PRO A 51 3.70 -5.80 -18.58
C PRO A 51 2.44 -5.13 -18.03
N GLN A 52 2.62 -4.36 -16.96
CA GLN A 52 1.55 -3.71 -16.23
C GLN A 52 1.92 -2.26 -15.91
N ALA A 53 0.93 -1.39 -15.91
CA ALA A 53 1.04 -0.03 -15.42
C ALA A 53 -0.18 0.28 -14.54
N GLN A 54 0.04 0.96 -13.42
CA GLN A 54 -1.01 1.31 -12.47
C GLN A 54 -0.79 2.74 -11.95
N LEU A 55 -1.89 3.45 -11.78
CA LEU A 55 -1.93 4.72 -11.08
C LEU A 55 -2.94 4.62 -9.95
N THR A 56 -2.53 5.01 -8.76
CA THR A 56 -3.38 5.06 -7.57
C THR A 56 -3.40 6.47 -7.02
N LEU A 57 -4.59 7.01 -6.84
CA LEU A 57 -4.87 8.29 -6.20
C LEU A 57 -5.46 7.99 -4.83
N GLY A 58 -4.93 8.59 -3.78
CA GLY A 58 -5.40 8.45 -2.41
C GLY A 58 -5.63 9.79 -1.74
N TYR A 59 -6.64 9.86 -0.91
CA TYR A 59 -6.93 10.96 -0.02
C TYR A 59 -7.32 10.39 1.34
N LEU A 60 -6.77 10.98 2.40
CA LEU A 60 -7.15 10.66 3.77
C LEU A 60 -7.54 11.96 4.47
N GLY A 61 -8.67 11.98 5.16
CA GLY A 61 -9.07 13.11 5.98
C GLY A 61 -8.09 13.31 7.13
N GLY A 62 -7.72 14.55 7.40
CA GLY A 62 -6.91 14.90 8.55
C GLY A 62 -7.67 14.69 9.86
N ALA A 63 -6.95 14.61 10.96
CA ALA A 63 -7.52 14.45 12.28
C ALA A 63 -7.16 15.64 13.19
N ARG A 64 -8.08 15.95 14.12
CA ARG A 64 -7.85 16.93 15.18
C ARG A 64 -8.27 16.32 16.50
N TYR A 65 -7.33 16.26 17.42
CA TYR A 65 -7.57 15.67 18.73
C TYR A 65 -6.70 16.29 19.82
N THR A 66 -7.01 15.99 21.05
CA THR A 66 -6.25 16.46 22.21
C THR A 66 -5.76 15.27 23.01
N THR A 67 -4.47 15.23 23.27
CA THR A 67 -3.87 14.18 24.09
C THR A 67 -4.22 14.37 25.57
N SER A 68 -4.06 13.33 26.37
CA SER A 68 -4.40 13.36 27.81
C SER A 68 -3.58 14.36 28.64
N ASN A 69 -2.47 14.85 28.12
CA ASN A 69 -1.66 15.91 28.74
C ASN A 69 -1.94 17.32 28.20
N GLY A 70 -3.03 17.46 27.38
CA GLY A 70 -3.50 18.78 26.92
C GLY A 70 -2.86 19.31 25.65
N ILE A 71 -2.04 18.53 24.94
CA ILE A 71 -1.48 18.92 23.64
C ILE A 71 -2.56 18.76 22.57
N HIS A 72 -2.85 19.84 21.84
CA HIS A 72 -3.72 19.81 20.67
C HIS A 72 -2.92 19.37 19.44
N ILE A 73 -3.38 18.35 18.75
CA ILE A 73 -2.78 17.83 17.53
C ILE A 73 -3.74 18.07 16.36
N SER A 74 -3.21 18.69 15.31
CA SER A 74 -3.90 18.87 14.04
C SER A 74 -3.08 18.25 12.93
N GLN A 75 -3.62 17.22 12.30
CA GLN A 75 -3.05 16.57 11.11
C GLN A 75 -3.72 17.15 9.88
N SER A 76 -2.92 17.52 8.87
CA SER A 76 -3.44 17.93 7.57
C SER A 76 -4.02 16.73 6.81
N ASP A 77 -4.77 17.00 5.77
CA ASP A 77 -5.33 15.99 4.87
C ASP A 77 -4.22 15.44 3.96
N PRO A 78 -3.67 14.22 4.18
CA PRO A 78 -2.70 13.65 3.27
C PRO A 78 -3.33 13.24 1.95
N ASN A 79 -2.64 13.57 0.87
CA ASN A 79 -2.95 13.07 -0.46
C ASN A 79 -1.78 12.22 -0.98
N SER A 80 -2.09 11.27 -1.85
CA SER A 80 -1.12 10.35 -2.40
C SER A 80 -1.36 10.15 -3.89
N VAL A 81 -0.29 10.18 -4.67
CA VAL A 81 -0.29 9.82 -6.08
C VAL A 81 0.83 8.80 -6.27
N LEU A 82 0.46 7.54 -6.43
CA LEU A 82 1.39 6.43 -6.58
C LEU A 82 1.29 5.83 -7.98
N GLY A 83 2.42 5.80 -8.69
CA GLY A 83 2.58 5.09 -9.96
C GLY A 83 3.32 3.78 -9.78
N ARG A 84 2.91 2.76 -10.54
CA ARG A 84 3.57 1.46 -10.63
C ARG A 84 3.73 1.05 -12.08
N ILE A 85 4.93 0.61 -12.44
CA ILE A 85 5.21 -0.10 -13.69
C ILE A 85 5.79 -1.44 -13.29
N GLY A 86 5.28 -2.51 -13.86
CA GLY A 86 5.70 -3.85 -13.51
C GLY A 86 5.64 -4.83 -14.66
N CYS A 87 6.16 -6.01 -14.41
CA CYS A 87 6.07 -7.14 -15.31
C CYS A 87 5.95 -8.44 -14.52
N ASN A 88 5.03 -9.28 -14.91
CA ASN A 88 4.96 -10.67 -14.49
C ASN A 88 5.59 -11.55 -15.55
N PHE A 89 6.53 -12.41 -15.16
CA PHE A 89 7.06 -13.50 -15.97
C PHE A 89 6.40 -14.78 -15.52
N MET A 90 5.70 -15.45 -16.41
CA MET A 90 4.91 -16.63 -16.11
C MET A 90 5.43 -17.83 -16.87
N TYR A 91 5.51 -18.97 -16.17
CA TYR A 91 5.80 -20.27 -16.73
C TYR A 91 4.64 -21.22 -16.45
N ASP A 92 3.93 -21.62 -17.49
CA ASP A 92 2.85 -22.58 -17.41
C ASP A 92 3.45 -23.99 -17.41
N MET A 93 3.47 -24.64 -16.22
CA MET A 93 4.01 -25.98 -16.04
C MET A 93 3.14 -27.04 -16.71
N ASP A 94 1.84 -26.80 -16.72
CA ASP A 94 0.80 -27.55 -17.41
C ASP A 94 -0.43 -26.65 -17.63
N GLU A 95 -1.52 -27.20 -18.15
CA GLU A 95 -2.77 -26.47 -18.43
C GLU A 95 -3.42 -25.85 -17.17
N LYS A 96 -2.98 -26.24 -15.97
CA LYS A 96 -3.61 -25.83 -14.70
C LYS A 96 -2.68 -25.09 -13.77
N ASN A 97 -1.38 -25.27 -13.92
CA ASN A 97 -0.39 -24.81 -12.95
C ASN A 97 0.59 -23.81 -13.56
N THR A 98 0.67 -22.64 -12.99
CA THR A 98 1.56 -21.54 -13.41
C THR A 98 2.42 -21.07 -12.25
N VAL A 99 3.72 -20.98 -12.45
CA VAL A 99 4.65 -20.27 -11.57
C VAL A 99 4.91 -18.89 -12.18
N TYR A 100 5.03 -17.86 -11.35
CA TYR A 100 5.32 -16.54 -11.86
C TYR A 100 6.27 -15.76 -10.98
N LEU A 101 7.09 -14.93 -11.63
CA LEU A 101 7.93 -13.92 -11.01
C LEU A 101 7.30 -12.56 -11.24
N LYS A 102 7.26 -11.74 -10.19
CA LYS A 102 6.82 -10.34 -10.25
C LYS A 102 8.00 -9.41 -10.08
N ALA A 103 8.04 -8.35 -10.86
CA ALA A 103 8.98 -7.25 -10.67
C ALA A 103 8.24 -5.94 -10.93
N ASN A 104 8.26 -5.04 -9.94
CA ASN A 104 7.57 -3.76 -9.99
C ASN A 104 8.52 -2.65 -9.59
N TRP A 105 8.45 -1.54 -10.29
CA TRP A 105 9.01 -0.27 -9.93
C TRP A 105 7.87 0.67 -9.52
N LEU A 106 7.99 1.28 -8.35
CA LEU A 106 6.98 2.16 -7.77
C LEU A 106 7.59 3.53 -7.49
N HIS A 107 6.80 4.55 -7.74
CA HIS A 107 7.17 5.92 -7.44
C HIS A 107 5.99 6.70 -6.85
N GLN A 108 6.24 7.33 -5.70
CA GLN A 108 5.32 8.23 -5.03
C GLN A 108 5.52 9.64 -5.58
N PHE A 109 4.60 10.10 -6.42
CA PHE A 109 4.65 11.44 -7.02
C PHE A 109 4.19 12.55 -6.08
N ALA A 110 3.29 12.21 -5.16
CA ALA A 110 2.79 13.10 -4.12
C ALA A 110 2.44 12.30 -2.87
N GLY A 111 2.86 12.80 -1.72
CA GLY A 111 2.67 12.17 -0.42
C GLY A 111 2.92 13.18 0.68
N ASN A 112 2.21 14.33 0.65
CA ASN A 112 2.46 15.43 1.58
C ASN A 112 1.51 15.33 2.76
N TYR A 113 2.05 15.39 3.96
CA TYR A 113 1.26 15.55 5.17
C TYR A 113 1.99 16.44 6.19
N GLY A 114 1.21 17.13 7.00
CA GLY A 114 1.74 17.97 8.08
C GLY A 114 1.03 17.67 9.38
N VAL A 115 1.78 17.79 10.48
CA VAL A 115 1.26 17.66 11.83
C VAL A 115 1.63 18.92 12.60
N THR A 116 0.65 19.56 13.21
CA THR A 116 0.85 20.70 14.10
C THR A 116 0.47 20.29 15.52
N LEU A 117 1.40 20.47 16.45
CA LEU A 117 1.21 20.25 17.87
C LEU A 117 1.14 21.63 18.54
N THR A 118 0.14 21.86 19.37
CA THR A 118 -0.04 23.14 20.08
C THR A 118 -0.24 22.89 21.58
N ASN A 119 0.52 23.61 22.40
CA ASN A 119 0.40 23.58 23.86
C ASN A 119 0.39 25.03 24.40
N GLY A 120 -0.77 25.53 24.78
CA GLY A 120 -0.93 26.93 25.15
C GLY A 120 -0.55 27.86 23.99
N ASN A 121 0.49 28.66 24.18
CA ASN A 121 1.00 29.62 23.18
C ASN A 121 2.10 29.03 22.28
N ASP A 122 2.60 27.84 22.60
CA ASP A 122 3.66 27.17 21.83
C ASP A 122 3.08 26.29 20.74
N SER A 123 3.70 26.34 19.57
CA SER A 123 3.30 25.53 18.42
C SER A 123 4.52 24.95 17.73
N LEU A 124 4.47 23.66 17.43
CA LEU A 124 5.45 22.94 16.63
C LEU A 124 4.76 22.38 15.40
N ARG A 125 5.26 22.71 14.22
CA ARG A 125 4.79 22.14 12.95
C ARG A 125 5.86 21.22 12.35
N ILE A 126 5.44 20.05 11.92
CA ILE A 126 6.26 19.05 11.24
C ILE A 126 5.59 18.79 9.91
N ASP A 127 6.29 19.12 8.82
CA ASP A 127 5.84 18.83 7.45
C ASP A 127 6.69 17.69 6.90
N ASN A 128 6.05 16.72 6.28
CA ASN A 128 6.69 15.62 5.58
C ASN A 128 6.28 15.62 4.11
N HIS A 129 7.26 15.44 3.25
CA HIS A 129 7.08 15.36 1.80
C HIS A 129 7.60 14.00 1.37
N ASP A 130 6.68 13.11 1.06
CA ASP A 130 7.04 11.77 0.64
C ASP A 130 7.06 11.67 -0.89
N HIS A 131 8.28 11.66 -1.44
CA HIS A 131 8.58 11.42 -2.84
C HIS A 131 9.58 10.26 -2.88
N ASP A 132 9.06 9.06 -2.80
CA ASP A 132 9.89 7.88 -2.65
C ASP A 132 9.82 6.97 -3.87
N THR A 133 10.87 6.19 -4.07
CA THR A 133 10.99 5.23 -5.15
C THR A 133 11.49 3.92 -4.61
N TRP A 134 10.80 2.83 -4.92
CA TRP A 134 11.22 1.49 -4.49
C TRP A 134 10.91 0.44 -5.54
N PHE A 135 11.49 -0.73 -5.34
CA PHE A 135 11.23 -1.91 -6.13
C PHE A 135 10.54 -2.97 -5.29
N GLU A 136 9.59 -3.66 -5.90
CA GLU A 136 8.96 -4.84 -5.33
C GLU A 136 9.22 -6.02 -6.27
N TYR A 137 9.55 -7.15 -5.69
CA TYR A 137 9.73 -8.40 -6.42
C TYR A 137 9.16 -9.56 -5.62
N GLY A 138 8.71 -10.55 -6.33
CA GLY A 138 8.04 -11.69 -5.71
C GLY A 138 8.02 -12.92 -6.59
N LEU A 139 7.69 -14.01 -5.95
CA LEU A 139 7.48 -15.31 -6.56
C LEU A 139 6.08 -15.80 -6.17
N GLY A 140 5.35 -16.31 -7.13
CA GLY A 140 4.02 -16.84 -6.90
C GLY A 140 3.73 -18.08 -7.71
N PHE A 141 2.65 -18.71 -7.31
CA PHE A 141 2.09 -19.90 -7.92
C PHE A 141 0.58 -19.72 -8.07
N ALA A 142 0.04 -20.12 -9.20
CA ALA A 142 -1.39 -20.16 -9.44
C ALA A 142 -1.79 -21.55 -9.94
N CYS A 143 -2.93 -22.05 -9.50
CA CYS A 143 -3.46 -23.31 -9.98
C CYS A 143 -4.97 -23.25 -10.24
N MET A 144 -5.41 -23.92 -11.29
CA MET A 144 -6.83 -24.16 -11.59
C MET A 144 -7.32 -25.37 -10.80
N THR A 145 -8.23 -25.16 -9.85
CA THR A 145 -8.84 -26.24 -9.05
C THR A 145 -10.15 -26.76 -9.64
N GLY A 146 -10.64 -26.12 -10.72
CA GLY A 146 -11.83 -26.50 -11.45
C GLY A 146 -11.88 -25.78 -12.79
N LYS A 147 -12.98 -25.92 -13.54
CA LYS A 147 -13.09 -25.28 -14.87
C LYS A 147 -12.96 -23.74 -14.82
N ASN A 148 -13.41 -23.14 -13.72
CA ASN A 148 -13.50 -21.68 -13.57
C ASN A 148 -12.86 -21.16 -12.28
N ASN A 149 -12.26 -22.03 -11.46
CA ASN A 149 -11.73 -21.66 -10.13
C ASN A 149 -10.22 -21.62 -10.18
N HIS A 150 -9.66 -20.51 -9.77
CA HIS A 150 -8.21 -20.29 -9.70
C HIS A 150 -7.81 -19.94 -8.29
N LEU A 151 -6.84 -20.65 -7.74
CA LEU A 151 -6.15 -20.31 -6.49
C LEU A 151 -4.80 -19.72 -6.82
N TYR A 152 -4.37 -18.76 -6.04
CA TYR A 152 -3.02 -18.24 -6.11
C TYR A 152 -2.43 -17.98 -4.74
N ALA A 153 -1.12 -18.07 -4.66
CA ALA A 153 -0.33 -17.64 -3.51
C ALA A 153 0.98 -17.04 -3.99
N ASP A 154 1.41 -15.96 -3.37
CA ASP A 154 2.70 -15.37 -3.65
C ASP A 154 3.37 -14.79 -2.39
N VAL A 155 4.67 -14.61 -2.49
CA VAL A 155 5.49 -13.91 -1.52
C VAL A 155 6.21 -12.77 -2.20
N GLU A 156 6.20 -11.61 -1.57
CA GLU A 156 6.78 -10.38 -2.10
C GLU A 156 7.72 -9.74 -1.08
N ARG A 157 8.67 -9.00 -1.59
CA ARG A 157 9.59 -8.16 -0.83
C ARG A 157 9.81 -6.83 -1.54
N SER A 158 10.05 -5.75 -0.77
CA SER A 158 10.47 -4.49 -1.34
C SER A 158 11.93 -4.15 -0.99
N THR A 159 12.55 -3.32 -1.83
CA THR A 159 13.89 -2.76 -1.60
C THR A 159 13.96 -1.35 -2.18
N GLY A 160 14.78 -0.49 -1.57
CA GLY A 160 14.75 0.95 -1.85
C GLY A 160 13.62 1.61 -1.04
N GLY A 161 13.61 2.92 -0.98
CA GLY A 161 12.61 3.67 -0.27
C GLY A 161 12.71 3.66 1.25
N SER A 162 11.94 4.57 1.85
CA SER A 162 11.87 4.77 3.31
C SER A 162 11.07 3.67 4.00
N LEU A 163 10.01 3.20 3.32
CA LEU A 163 9.16 2.11 3.81
C LEU A 163 9.62 0.79 3.21
N ARG A 164 10.09 -0.13 4.05
CA ARG A 164 10.53 -1.46 3.63
C ARG A 164 9.49 -2.51 3.97
N LYS A 165 8.99 -3.18 2.95
CA LYS A 165 8.21 -4.40 3.07
C LYS A 165 9.19 -5.59 3.13
N ASN A 166 9.50 -6.11 4.32
CA ASN A 166 10.44 -7.23 4.45
C ASN A 166 9.91 -8.49 3.78
N TRP A 167 8.68 -8.86 4.11
CA TRP A 167 7.97 -9.99 3.50
C TRP A 167 6.48 -9.72 3.55
N GLN A 168 5.80 -9.97 2.44
CA GLN A 168 4.35 -9.98 2.33
C GLN A 168 3.92 -11.28 1.68
N TRP A 169 2.95 -11.94 2.29
CA TRP A 169 2.32 -13.14 1.76
C TRP A 169 0.93 -12.77 1.29
N ASN A 170 0.61 -13.16 0.07
CA ASN A 170 -0.73 -13.00 -0.50
C ASN A 170 -1.26 -14.37 -0.88
N ALA A 171 -2.53 -14.61 -0.63
CA ALA A 171 -3.23 -15.78 -1.11
C ALA A 171 -4.66 -15.39 -1.45
N GLY A 172 -5.21 -15.97 -2.49
CA GLY A 172 -6.56 -15.66 -2.90
C GLY A 172 -7.13 -16.68 -3.88
N MET A 173 -8.39 -16.48 -4.17
CA MET A 173 -9.15 -17.29 -5.12
C MET A 173 -10.00 -16.36 -5.99
N PHE A 174 -10.09 -16.67 -7.27
CA PHE A 174 -10.99 -15.98 -8.17
C PHE A 174 -11.71 -16.95 -9.08
N TRP A 175 -12.87 -16.52 -9.56
CA TRP A 175 -13.71 -17.28 -10.49
C TRP A 175 -13.83 -16.52 -11.80
N THR A 176 -13.71 -17.24 -12.91
CA THR A 176 -14.04 -16.72 -14.25
C THR A 176 -15.43 -17.22 -14.64
N PHE A 177 -16.26 -16.32 -15.14
CA PHE A 177 -17.64 -16.61 -15.57
C PHE A 177 -17.71 -16.71 -17.10
#